data_c2e9e8781ef23b738bf32ebe4c9b92a0
#
_entry.id   c2e9e8781ef23b738bf32ebe4c9b92a0
#
_cell.length_a   1.000
_cell.length_b   1.000
_cell.length_c   1.000
_cell.angle_alpha   90.00
_cell.angle_beta   90.00
_cell.angle_gamma   90.00
#
_symmetry.space_group_name_H-M   'P 1'
#
loop_
_entity.id
_entity.type
_entity.pdbx_description
1 polymer ?
#
loop_
_entity_poly.entity_id
_entity_poly.type
_entity_poly.pdbx_seq_one_letter_code
_entity_poly.pdbx_strand_id
1 'polypeptide(L)'
;MSSKIKIDDLANPLLTEFQQATKDFGETLKLELTSEAIINEAFKNSGLQDFGDEDFISRLDVLMRSVSNDEGLAGIGKLGVFNDQVRYLENRLKFEKFKKKFPEYHQEIISQPIIIIGLPRSGTTHLLNLIASDSRLKSIPYWESLRPFQEKLIDLENEKDLRQEEAFKEYESFLQTMPLLKSMHDMHPNHIHEEIELQAMDFSTYLPEWLAHVPEWRDYYLSHDQVNHYQYLKDVLKAMQFIRGPKKWVLKSPQHLEQIPALIKTFPDATFAITYRDPLSVVLSTATMLSYGCLLYTSPSPRDPQISR
;
A
#
# COMPACT_ATOMS: atom_id res chain seq x y z
N MET A 1 -31.37 5.77 -0.21
CA MET A 1 -30.55 6.65 0.64
C MET A 1 -29.71 5.73 1.50
N SER A 2 -28.36 5.71 1.35
CA SER A 2 -27.50 4.92 2.23
C SER A 2 -27.60 5.52 3.64
N SER A 3 -27.91 4.69 4.63
CA SER A 3 -27.90 5.11 6.04
C SER A 3 -26.49 5.61 6.36
N LYS A 4 -26.38 6.82 6.92
CA LYS A 4 -25.08 7.31 7.41
C LYS A 4 -24.59 6.36 8.50
N ILE A 5 -23.39 5.80 8.31
CA ILE A 5 -22.73 5.03 9.36
C ILE A 5 -22.24 6.03 10.41
N LYS A 6 -22.54 5.75 11.65
CA LYS A 6 -22.13 6.54 12.81
C LYS A 6 -21.22 5.65 13.67
N ILE A 7 -20.07 6.16 14.02
CA ILE A 7 -19.11 5.51 14.92
C ILE A 7 -19.05 6.38 16.16
N ASP A 8 -19.68 5.92 17.24
CA ASP A 8 -19.88 6.70 18.47
C ASP A 8 -18.81 6.40 19.54
N ASP A 9 -17.99 5.38 19.32
CA ASP A 9 -17.05 4.82 20.29
C ASP A 9 -15.55 5.02 19.94
N LEU A 10 -15.23 5.89 18.99
CA LEU A 10 -13.82 6.12 18.59
C LEU A 10 -12.91 6.53 19.75
N ALA A 11 -13.43 7.22 20.76
CA ALA A 11 -12.67 7.65 21.92
C ALA A 11 -12.46 6.51 22.96
N ASN A 12 -13.38 5.57 23.03
CA ASN A 12 -13.33 4.39 23.91
C ASN A 12 -13.91 3.19 23.17
N PRO A 13 -13.12 2.59 22.25
CA PRO A 13 -13.63 1.59 21.34
C PRO A 13 -14.08 0.32 22.05
N LEU A 14 -15.26 -0.16 21.67
CA LEU A 14 -15.79 -1.44 22.09
C LEU A 14 -15.40 -2.49 21.05
N LEU A 15 -14.34 -3.23 21.34
CA LEU A 15 -13.87 -4.30 20.45
C LEU A 15 -14.84 -5.48 20.47
N THR A 16 -15.06 -6.10 19.31
CA THR A 16 -15.73 -7.41 19.22
C THR A 16 -14.82 -8.50 19.83
N GLU A 17 -15.39 -9.64 20.16
CA GLU A 17 -14.61 -10.79 20.67
C GLU A 17 -13.48 -11.17 19.71
N PHE A 18 -13.74 -11.13 18.40
CA PHE A 18 -12.72 -11.41 17.39
C PHE A 18 -11.60 -10.37 17.37
N GLN A 19 -11.94 -9.10 17.46
CA GLN A 19 -10.97 -8.00 17.51
C GLN A 19 -10.11 -8.08 18.77
N GLN A 20 -10.74 -8.38 19.93
CA GLN A 20 -10.01 -8.54 21.19
C GLN A 20 -9.05 -9.73 21.11
N ALA A 21 -9.52 -10.89 20.63
CA ALA A 21 -8.67 -12.07 20.46
C ALA A 21 -7.50 -11.80 19.49
N THR A 22 -7.74 -11.05 18.42
CA THR A 22 -6.68 -10.64 17.46
C THR A 22 -5.64 -9.76 18.15
N LYS A 23 -6.07 -8.81 18.97
CA LYS A 23 -5.16 -7.93 19.72
C LYS A 23 -4.37 -8.73 20.75
N ASP A 24 -5.03 -9.58 21.54
CA ASP A 24 -4.38 -10.44 22.54
C ASP A 24 -3.36 -11.38 21.90
N PHE A 25 -3.67 -11.95 20.72
CA PHE A 25 -2.72 -12.73 19.94
C PHE A 25 -1.49 -11.91 19.58
N GLY A 26 -1.67 -10.67 19.10
CA GLY A 26 -0.58 -9.77 18.77
C GLY A 26 0.40 -9.57 19.92
N GLU A 27 -0.08 -9.44 21.16
CA GLU A 27 0.77 -9.26 22.35
C GLU A 27 1.58 -10.50 22.73
N THR A 28 1.24 -11.68 22.21
CA THR A 28 2.03 -12.91 22.40
C THR A 28 3.25 -13.00 21.48
N LEU A 29 3.27 -12.18 20.41
CA LEU A 29 4.29 -12.28 19.36
C LEU A 29 5.61 -11.65 19.81
N LYS A 30 6.70 -12.33 19.53
CA LYS A 30 8.07 -11.82 19.67
C LYS A 30 8.64 -11.56 18.30
N LEU A 31 8.34 -10.39 17.74
CA LEU A 31 8.80 -10.01 16.42
C LEU A 31 10.10 -9.21 16.51
N GLU A 32 11.08 -9.60 15.72
CA GLU A 32 12.28 -8.80 15.48
C GLU A 32 11.99 -7.85 14.32
N LEU A 33 11.74 -6.58 14.65
CA LEU A 33 11.48 -5.52 13.67
C LEU A 33 12.79 -4.94 13.13
N THR A 34 13.54 -5.76 12.40
CA THR A 34 14.81 -5.39 11.77
C THR A 34 14.75 -5.69 10.27
N SER A 35 15.53 -4.95 9.48
CA SER A 35 15.69 -5.23 8.05
C SER A 35 16.22 -6.64 7.80
N GLU A 36 17.14 -7.12 8.63
CA GLU A 36 17.69 -8.49 8.55
C GLU A 36 16.59 -9.56 8.72
N ALA A 37 15.72 -9.42 9.71
CA ALA A 37 14.62 -10.36 9.91
C ALA A 37 13.64 -10.38 8.73
N ILE A 38 13.32 -9.21 8.16
CA ILE A 38 12.47 -9.08 6.98
C ILE A 38 13.11 -9.72 5.74
N ILE A 39 14.40 -9.46 5.51
CA ILE A 39 15.17 -10.04 4.41
C ILE A 39 15.18 -11.57 4.51
N ASN A 40 15.50 -12.10 5.69
CA ASN A 40 15.56 -13.53 5.93
C ASN A 40 14.20 -14.21 5.71
N GLU A 41 13.11 -13.60 6.18
CA GLU A 41 11.77 -14.15 5.98
C GLU A 41 11.35 -14.09 4.49
N ALA A 42 11.66 -13.01 3.78
CA ALA A 42 11.39 -12.90 2.34
C ALA A 42 12.18 -13.92 1.51
N PHE A 43 13.44 -14.20 1.86
CA PHE A 43 14.24 -15.26 1.24
C PHE A 43 13.62 -16.64 1.47
N LYS A 44 13.24 -16.92 2.71
CA LYS A 44 12.63 -18.19 3.09
C LYS A 44 11.31 -18.43 2.34
N ASN A 45 10.45 -17.41 2.26
CA ASN A 45 9.14 -17.52 1.63
C ASN A 45 9.22 -17.63 0.12
N SER A 46 10.11 -16.84 -0.52
CA SER A 46 10.21 -16.78 -1.98
C SER A 46 11.15 -17.83 -2.58
N GLY A 47 12.11 -18.32 -1.81
CA GLY A 47 13.23 -19.14 -2.32
C GLY A 47 14.19 -18.37 -3.25
N LEU A 48 14.08 -17.04 -3.31
CA LEU A 48 14.89 -16.15 -4.13
C LEU A 48 15.84 -15.34 -3.23
N GLN A 49 17.00 -14.89 -3.77
CA GLN A 49 18.02 -14.17 -2.99
C GLN A 49 18.58 -12.93 -3.68
N ASP A 50 18.08 -12.58 -4.85
CA ASP A 50 18.61 -11.50 -5.65
C ASP A 50 17.59 -10.38 -5.79
N PHE A 51 17.84 -9.27 -5.13
CA PHE A 51 16.99 -8.07 -5.20
C PHE A 51 17.49 -7.01 -6.19
N GLY A 52 18.52 -7.31 -7.00
CA GLY A 52 19.17 -6.33 -7.87
C GLY A 52 19.99 -5.32 -7.07
N ASP A 53 19.65 -4.05 -7.17
CA ASP A 53 20.27 -3.00 -6.36
C ASP A 53 19.86 -3.12 -4.90
N GLU A 54 20.83 -3.03 -3.99
CA GLU A 54 20.66 -3.17 -2.55
C GLU A 54 20.50 -1.81 -1.83
N ASP A 55 20.41 -0.71 -2.55
CA ASP A 55 20.30 0.64 -1.97
C ASP A 55 19.05 0.80 -1.08
N PHE A 56 18.00 0.02 -1.33
CA PHE A 56 16.78 -0.01 -0.52
C PHE A 56 17.02 -0.45 0.93
N ILE A 57 18.08 -1.20 1.23
CA ILE A 57 18.36 -1.71 2.58
C ILE A 57 18.50 -0.53 3.55
N SER A 58 19.18 0.54 3.14
CA SER A 58 19.32 1.73 3.97
C SER A 58 17.97 2.40 4.28
N ARG A 59 17.04 2.38 3.32
CA ARG A 59 15.66 2.88 3.50
C ARG A 59 14.86 2.01 4.46
N LEU A 60 14.98 0.69 4.29
CA LEU A 60 14.33 -0.28 5.16
C LEU A 60 14.86 -0.18 6.61
N ASP A 61 16.17 0.03 6.79
CA ASP A 61 16.78 0.23 8.11
C ASP A 61 16.21 1.46 8.83
N VAL A 62 16.08 2.59 8.14
CA VAL A 62 15.47 3.80 8.71
C VAL A 62 14.02 3.55 9.08
N LEU A 63 13.26 2.88 8.21
CA LEU A 63 11.86 2.56 8.47
C LEU A 63 11.71 1.65 9.68
N MET A 64 12.47 0.55 9.73
CA MET A 64 12.35 -0.43 10.82
C MET A 64 12.76 0.17 12.17
N ARG A 65 13.79 1.02 12.20
CA ARG A 65 14.16 1.79 13.39
C ARG A 65 13.04 2.74 13.82
N SER A 66 12.43 3.45 12.86
CA SER A 66 11.33 4.37 13.16
C SER A 66 10.09 3.63 13.71
N VAL A 67 9.75 2.46 13.13
CA VAL A 67 8.67 1.60 13.62
C VAL A 67 8.96 1.02 14.99
N SER A 68 10.21 0.59 15.23
CA SER A 68 10.63 0.04 16.54
C SER A 68 10.55 1.07 17.67
N ASN A 69 10.68 2.35 17.34
CA ASN A 69 10.57 3.46 18.28
C ASN A 69 9.10 3.89 18.55
N ASP A 70 8.14 3.35 17.83
CA ASP A 70 6.71 3.61 18.09
C ASP A 70 6.21 2.76 19.27
N GLU A 71 6.28 3.33 20.48
CA GLU A 71 5.78 2.71 21.72
C GLU A 71 4.25 2.50 21.70
N GLY A 72 3.54 3.25 20.87
CA GLY A 72 2.08 3.17 20.74
C GLY A 72 1.61 2.03 19.83
N LEU A 73 2.49 1.43 19.04
CA LEU A 73 2.14 0.37 18.10
C LEU A 73 1.90 -0.96 18.80
N ALA A 74 0.68 -1.48 18.75
CA ALA A 74 0.32 -2.78 19.34
C ALA A 74 1.00 -3.94 18.59
N GLY A 75 1.11 -5.12 19.25
CA GLY A 75 1.75 -6.30 18.67
C GLY A 75 1.18 -6.71 17.31
N ILE A 76 -0.15 -6.62 17.13
CA ILE A 76 -0.79 -6.89 15.85
C ILE A 76 -0.43 -5.85 14.78
N GLY A 77 -0.26 -4.58 15.15
CA GLY A 77 0.23 -3.53 14.27
C GLY A 77 1.67 -3.79 13.82
N LYS A 78 2.52 -4.23 14.74
CA LYS A 78 3.90 -4.65 14.45
C LYS A 78 3.94 -5.81 13.45
N LEU A 79 3.06 -6.81 13.64
CA LEU A 79 2.91 -7.93 12.71
C LEU A 79 2.47 -7.44 11.32
N GLY A 80 1.50 -6.52 11.26
CA GLY A 80 1.04 -5.95 9.99
C GLY A 80 2.17 -5.26 9.24
N VAL A 81 2.91 -4.38 9.89
CA VAL A 81 4.07 -3.71 9.28
C VAL A 81 5.12 -4.73 8.82
N PHE A 82 5.47 -5.71 9.67
CA PHE A 82 6.43 -6.76 9.30
C PHE A 82 6.01 -7.51 8.04
N ASN A 83 4.78 -8.00 7.99
CA ASN A 83 4.26 -8.75 6.85
C ASN A 83 4.20 -7.92 5.57
N ASP A 84 3.85 -6.65 5.66
CA ASP A 84 3.85 -5.76 4.50
C ASP A 84 5.27 -5.57 3.93
N GLN A 85 6.28 -5.35 4.81
CA GLN A 85 7.66 -5.20 4.33
C GLN A 85 8.21 -6.50 3.73
N VAL A 86 7.88 -7.67 4.32
CA VAL A 86 8.22 -8.99 3.74
C VAL A 86 7.58 -9.13 2.36
N ARG A 87 6.29 -8.83 2.20
CA ARG A 87 5.57 -8.89 0.93
C ARG A 87 6.18 -7.97 -0.14
N TYR A 88 6.55 -6.74 0.22
CA TYR A 88 7.22 -5.83 -0.71
C TYR A 88 8.56 -6.38 -1.19
N LEU A 89 9.33 -6.96 -0.28
CA LEU A 89 10.62 -7.54 -0.63
C LEU A 89 10.46 -8.82 -1.46
N GLU A 90 9.49 -9.68 -1.17
CA GLU A 90 9.17 -10.83 -2.02
C GLU A 90 8.79 -10.40 -3.45
N ASN A 91 7.99 -9.34 -3.58
CA ASN A 91 7.62 -8.80 -4.88
C ASN A 91 8.84 -8.22 -5.62
N ARG A 92 9.75 -7.55 -4.91
CA ARG A 92 11.03 -7.08 -5.47
C ARG A 92 11.87 -8.25 -6.00
N LEU A 93 12.04 -9.31 -5.21
CA LEU A 93 12.76 -10.53 -5.62
C LEU A 93 12.15 -11.17 -6.89
N LYS A 94 10.81 -11.25 -6.94
CA LYS A 94 10.09 -11.76 -8.11
C LYS A 94 10.24 -10.85 -9.32
N PHE A 95 10.27 -9.53 -9.12
CA PHE A 95 10.52 -8.55 -10.18
C PHE A 95 11.95 -8.69 -10.76
N GLU A 96 12.96 -8.81 -9.90
CA GLU A 96 14.33 -9.03 -10.36
C GLU A 96 14.48 -10.33 -11.16
N LYS A 97 13.84 -11.42 -10.70
CA LYS A 97 13.77 -12.67 -11.47
C LYS A 97 13.07 -12.46 -12.82
N PHE A 98 11.96 -11.70 -12.85
CA PHE A 98 11.25 -11.36 -14.07
C PHE A 98 12.13 -10.58 -15.05
N LYS A 99 12.84 -9.54 -14.59
CA LYS A 99 13.77 -8.74 -15.41
C LYS A 99 14.84 -9.60 -16.11
N LYS A 100 15.40 -10.58 -15.39
CA LYS A 100 16.39 -11.50 -15.93
C LYS A 100 15.80 -12.47 -16.95
N LYS A 101 14.58 -12.91 -16.75
CA LYS A 101 13.91 -13.87 -17.63
C LYS A 101 13.38 -13.22 -18.91
N PHE A 102 12.95 -11.97 -18.84
CA PHE A 102 12.30 -11.24 -19.92
C PHE A 102 12.91 -9.84 -20.11
N PRO A 103 14.21 -9.74 -20.47
CA PRO A 103 14.89 -8.44 -20.57
C PRO A 103 14.24 -7.49 -21.59
N GLU A 104 13.53 -8.03 -22.59
CA GLU A 104 12.81 -7.26 -23.61
C GLU A 104 11.69 -6.37 -23.07
N TYR A 105 11.23 -6.57 -21.83
CA TYR A 105 10.23 -5.68 -21.20
C TYR A 105 10.67 -4.21 -21.15
N HIS A 106 11.97 -3.95 -21.18
CA HIS A 106 12.51 -2.59 -21.23
C HIS A 106 12.05 -1.80 -22.46
N GLN A 107 11.69 -2.49 -23.55
CA GLN A 107 11.21 -1.88 -24.79
C GLN A 107 9.78 -1.34 -24.65
N GLU A 108 9.04 -1.75 -23.61
CA GLU A 108 7.70 -1.23 -23.35
C GLU A 108 7.74 0.28 -23.08
N ILE A 109 6.77 0.98 -23.63
CA ILE A 109 6.63 2.43 -23.49
C ILE A 109 5.36 2.73 -22.71
N ILE A 110 5.49 3.36 -21.55
CA ILE A 110 4.35 3.92 -20.82
C ILE A 110 4.07 5.30 -21.43
N SER A 111 3.04 5.37 -22.28
CA SER A 111 2.71 6.57 -23.03
C SER A 111 1.45 7.25 -22.50
N GLN A 112 1.55 8.55 -22.30
CA GLN A 112 0.44 9.44 -21.94
C GLN A 112 -0.47 8.91 -20.81
N PRO A 113 0.07 8.44 -19.68
CA PRO A 113 -0.80 7.94 -18.61
C PRO A 113 -1.72 9.04 -18.09
N ILE A 114 -2.90 8.65 -17.62
CA ILE A 114 -3.78 9.53 -16.86
C ILE A 114 -3.43 9.33 -15.40
N ILE A 115 -3.01 10.38 -14.71
CA ILE A 115 -2.61 10.30 -13.30
C ILE A 115 -3.53 11.19 -12.46
N ILE A 116 -4.26 10.56 -11.54
CA ILE A 116 -5.17 11.24 -10.65
C ILE A 116 -4.41 11.64 -9.38
N ILE A 117 -4.45 12.94 -9.06
CA ILE A 117 -3.78 13.53 -7.91
C ILE A 117 -4.83 14.18 -7.01
N GLY A 118 -4.66 14.07 -5.72
CA GLY A 118 -5.52 14.75 -4.75
C GLY A 118 -5.30 14.25 -3.35
N LEU A 119 -5.75 15.03 -2.38
CA LEU A 119 -5.72 14.61 -0.97
C LEU A 119 -6.51 13.31 -0.79
N PRO A 120 -6.11 12.45 0.15
CA PRO A 120 -6.96 11.36 0.59
C PRO A 120 -8.36 11.92 0.92
N ARG A 121 -9.42 11.14 0.66
CA ARG A 121 -10.81 11.55 0.91
C ARG A 121 -11.36 12.69 0.02
N SER A 122 -10.61 13.14 -0.98
CA SER A 122 -11.10 14.14 -1.96
C SER A 122 -11.89 13.52 -3.15
N GLY A 123 -12.09 12.19 -3.16
CA GLY A 123 -12.82 11.49 -4.22
C GLY A 123 -11.93 10.88 -5.30
N THR A 124 -10.62 10.86 -5.11
CA THR A 124 -9.63 10.28 -6.06
C THR A 124 -9.94 8.84 -6.44
N THR A 125 -10.27 7.99 -5.45
CA THR A 125 -10.61 6.57 -5.69
C THR A 125 -11.90 6.41 -6.50
N HIS A 126 -12.91 7.24 -6.25
CA HIS A 126 -14.14 7.23 -7.03
C HIS A 126 -13.86 7.61 -8.49
N LEU A 127 -13.10 8.68 -8.70
CA LEU A 127 -12.71 9.13 -10.04
C LEU A 127 -11.87 8.06 -10.76
N LEU A 128 -10.93 7.42 -10.05
CA LEU A 128 -10.13 6.32 -10.58
C LEU A 128 -11.00 5.19 -11.12
N ASN A 129 -11.94 4.69 -10.30
CA ASN A 129 -12.79 3.57 -10.69
C ASN A 129 -13.77 3.95 -11.81
N LEU A 130 -14.23 5.21 -11.84
CA LEU A 130 -15.07 5.71 -12.92
C LEU A 130 -14.29 5.74 -14.26
N ILE A 131 -13.09 6.28 -14.29
CA ILE A 131 -12.25 6.33 -15.49
C ILE A 131 -11.81 4.91 -15.90
N ALA A 132 -11.44 4.08 -14.94
CA ALA A 132 -10.99 2.70 -15.19
C ALA A 132 -12.10 1.78 -15.72
N SER A 133 -13.37 2.19 -15.68
CA SER A 133 -14.46 1.46 -16.32
C SER A 133 -14.38 1.46 -17.85
N ASP A 134 -13.57 2.33 -18.45
CA ASP A 134 -13.32 2.35 -19.88
C ASP A 134 -12.35 1.23 -20.27
N SER A 135 -12.82 0.25 -21.04
CA SER A 135 -12.04 -0.92 -21.47
C SER A 135 -10.82 -0.61 -22.35
N ARG A 136 -10.72 0.63 -22.87
CA ARG A 136 -9.54 1.12 -23.63
C ARG A 136 -8.37 1.45 -22.72
N LEU A 137 -8.62 1.62 -21.44
CA LEU A 137 -7.64 1.99 -20.43
C LEU A 137 -7.16 0.77 -19.64
N LYS A 138 -6.05 0.93 -18.92
CA LYS A 138 -5.48 -0.07 -18.04
C LYS A 138 -5.33 0.51 -16.63
N SER A 139 -5.73 -0.26 -15.66
CA SER A 139 -5.66 0.09 -14.24
C SER A 139 -5.23 -1.14 -13.44
N ILE A 140 -4.99 -0.96 -12.16
CA ILE A 140 -4.44 -1.99 -11.27
C ILE A 140 -5.54 -2.40 -10.28
N PRO A 141 -6.14 -3.61 -10.38
CA PRO A 141 -6.99 -4.13 -9.33
C PRO A 141 -6.17 -4.42 -8.06
N TYR A 142 -6.80 -4.34 -6.90
CA TYR A 142 -6.10 -4.45 -5.62
C TYR A 142 -5.33 -5.78 -5.48
N TRP A 143 -5.93 -6.91 -5.85
CA TRP A 143 -5.25 -8.20 -5.82
C TRP A 143 -3.93 -8.22 -6.60
N GLU A 144 -3.87 -7.49 -7.73
CA GLU A 144 -2.67 -7.42 -8.56
C GLU A 144 -1.63 -6.43 -8.01
N SER A 145 -2.07 -5.34 -7.37
CA SER A 145 -1.14 -4.42 -6.71
C SER A 145 -0.40 -5.07 -5.55
N LEU A 146 -1.06 -5.98 -4.82
CA LEU A 146 -0.45 -6.72 -3.72
C LEU A 146 0.62 -7.72 -4.20
N ARG A 147 0.44 -8.33 -5.38
CA ARG A 147 1.31 -9.38 -5.94
C ARG A 147 1.44 -9.22 -7.45
N PRO A 148 2.19 -8.21 -7.94
CA PRO A 148 2.25 -7.90 -9.38
C PRO A 148 2.94 -8.98 -10.22
N PHE A 149 3.82 -9.79 -9.62
CA PHE A 149 4.58 -10.82 -10.31
C PHE A 149 4.33 -12.20 -9.70
N GLN A 150 4.04 -13.18 -10.56
CA GLN A 150 3.95 -14.59 -10.19
C GLN A 150 4.97 -15.41 -10.97
N GLU A 151 5.45 -16.52 -10.36
CA GLU A 151 6.33 -17.47 -11.05
C GLU A 151 5.60 -18.28 -12.12
N LYS A 152 4.37 -18.66 -11.87
CA LYS A 152 3.46 -19.25 -12.85
C LYS A 152 2.52 -18.16 -13.33
N LEU A 153 2.84 -17.57 -14.47
CA LEU A 153 1.90 -16.78 -15.24
C LEU A 153 0.73 -17.72 -15.56
N ILE A 154 -0.38 -17.53 -14.86
CA ILE A 154 -1.70 -18.10 -15.11
C ILE A 154 -1.66 -19.61 -15.41
N ASP A 155 -2.35 -20.38 -14.62
CA ASP A 155 -2.85 -21.69 -15.08
C ASP A 155 -3.84 -21.41 -16.22
N LEU A 156 -3.33 -21.42 -17.44
CA LEU A 156 -4.10 -21.15 -18.67
C LEU A 156 -5.22 -22.17 -18.88
N GLU A 157 -5.16 -23.33 -18.23
CA GLU A 157 -6.17 -24.38 -18.33
C GLU A 157 -7.43 -24.06 -17.52
N ASN A 158 -7.31 -23.32 -16.40
CA ASN A 158 -8.43 -23.06 -15.50
C ASN A 158 -8.89 -21.60 -15.45
N GLU A 159 -8.31 -20.68 -16.23
CA GLU A 159 -8.65 -19.23 -16.28
C GLU A 159 -8.65 -18.52 -14.90
N LYS A 160 -8.05 -19.12 -13.86
CA LYS A 160 -8.04 -18.60 -12.50
C LYS A 160 -6.66 -18.09 -12.12
N ASP A 161 -6.62 -16.85 -11.69
CA ASP A 161 -5.43 -16.25 -11.09
C ASP A 161 -5.41 -16.53 -9.57
N LEU A 162 -4.47 -17.37 -9.12
CA LEU A 162 -4.35 -17.74 -7.71
C LEU A 162 -4.13 -16.53 -6.79
N ARG A 163 -3.51 -15.45 -7.30
CA ARG A 163 -3.32 -14.20 -6.54
C ARG A 163 -4.67 -13.57 -6.14
N GLN A 164 -5.64 -13.69 -7.03
CA GLN A 164 -6.99 -13.19 -6.77
C GLN A 164 -7.68 -14.01 -5.68
N GLU A 165 -7.56 -15.34 -5.72
CA GLU A 165 -8.14 -16.21 -4.68
C GLU A 165 -7.52 -15.94 -3.30
N GLU A 166 -6.20 -15.75 -3.23
CA GLU A 166 -5.51 -15.39 -1.99
C GLU A 166 -5.98 -14.03 -1.46
N ALA A 167 -6.07 -13.02 -2.33
CA ALA A 167 -6.54 -11.70 -1.94
C ALA A 167 -8.01 -11.72 -1.44
N PHE A 168 -8.86 -12.58 -1.97
CA PHE A 168 -10.22 -12.75 -1.44
C PHE A 168 -10.23 -13.35 -0.03
N LYS A 169 -9.39 -14.34 0.26
CA LYS A 169 -9.28 -14.91 1.62
C LYS A 169 -8.76 -13.86 2.62
N GLU A 170 -7.76 -13.10 2.24
CA GLU A 170 -7.24 -11.99 3.05
C GLU A 170 -8.31 -10.93 3.30
N TYR A 171 -9.09 -10.59 2.29
CA TYR A 171 -10.19 -9.63 2.40
C TYR A 171 -11.30 -10.10 3.35
N GLU A 172 -11.67 -11.37 3.32
CA GLU A 172 -12.66 -11.93 4.26
C GLU A 172 -12.18 -11.83 5.71
N SER A 173 -10.92 -12.16 5.98
CA SER A 173 -10.31 -11.99 7.30
C SER A 173 -10.24 -10.51 7.72
N PHE A 174 -9.86 -9.65 6.78
CA PHE A 174 -9.81 -8.21 7.00
C PHE A 174 -11.19 -7.62 7.37
N LEU A 175 -12.27 -8.05 6.73
CA LEU A 175 -13.63 -7.59 7.06
C LEU A 175 -14.08 -8.01 8.46
N GLN A 176 -13.59 -9.14 8.99
CA GLN A 176 -13.85 -9.52 10.38
C GLN A 176 -13.11 -8.60 11.37
N THR A 177 -11.90 -8.21 10.99
CA THR A 177 -11.05 -7.34 11.81
C THR A 177 -11.51 -5.87 11.74
N MET A 178 -11.87 -5.40 10.55
CA MET A 178 -12.18 -3.98 10.27
C MET A 178 -13.48 -3.81 9.48
N PRO A 179 -14.66 -4.22 10.03
CA PRO A 179 -15.91 -4.30 9.28
C PRO A 179 -16.42 -2.97 8.70
N LEU A 180 -16.13 -1.84 9.34
CA LEU A 180 -16.58 -0.52 8.86
C LEU A 180 -15.63 0.09 7.82
N LEU A 181 -14.43 -0.43 7.67
CA LEU A 181 -13.46 0.15 6.72
C LEU A 181 -13.96 0.08 5.27
N LYS A 182 -14.70 -0.97 4.91
CA LYS A 182 -15.35 -1.08 3.60
C LYS A 182 -16.16 0.16 3.20
N SER A 183 -16.79 0.82 4.17
CA SER A 183 -17.59 2.02 3.93
C SER A 183 -16.77 3.31 3.85
N MET A 184 -15.53 3.28 4.30
CA MET A 184 -14.61 4.41 4.28
C MET A 184 -13.61 4.29 3.13
N HIS A 185 -13.02 3.11 2.97
CA HIS A 185 -12.08 2.78 1.91
C HIS A 185 -12.29 1.32 1.49
N ASP A 186 -12.78 1.13 0.27
CA ASP A 186 -13.08 -0.22 -0.22
C ASP A 186 -11.79 -0.93 -0.64
N MET A 187 -11.43 -2.00 0.08
CA MET A 187 -10.27 -2.85 -0.16
C MET A 187 -10.65 -4.17 -0.86
N HIS A 188 -11.83 -4.20 -1.50
CA HIS A 188 -12.26 -5.39 -2.24
C HIS A 188 -11.23 -5.75 -3.33
N PRO A 189 -10.84 -7.04 -3.47
CA PRO A 189 -9.76 -7.44 -4.38
C PRO A 189 -9.89 -6.95 -5.81
N ASN A 190 -11.09 -6.91 -6.35
CA ASN A 190 -11.35 -6.44 -7.73
C ASN A 190 -11.53 -4.92 -7.84
N HIS A 191 -11.51 -4.19 -6.74
CA HIS A 191 -11.58 -2.74 -6.77
C HIS A 191 -10.29 -2.17 -7.37
N ILE A 192 -10.39 -1.15 -8.23
CA ILE A 192 -9.20 -0.53 -8.78
C ILE A 192 -8.50 0.27 -7.71
N HIS A 193 -7.21 -0.03 -7.52
CA HIS A 193 -6.40 0.49 -6.42
C HIS A 193 -5.23 1.35 -6.89
N GLU A 194 -4.44 1.79 -5.93
CA GLU A 194 -3.32 2.70 -6.11
C GLU A 194 -2.05 1.95 -6.52
N GLU A 195 -1.19 2.57 -7.32
CA GLU A 195 0.14 2.07 -7.61
C GLU A 195 1.15 2.26 -6.46
N ILE A 196 0.71 2.81 -5.33
CA ILE A 196 1.56 3.01 -4.15
C ILE A 196 2.13 1.69 -3.60
N GLU A 197 1.38 0.59 -3.75
CA GLU A 197 1.85 -0.76 -3.41
C GLU A 197 3.05 -1.19 -4.26
N LEU A 198 3.06 -0.76 -5.54
CA LEU A 198 4.19 -1.02 -6.44
C LEU A 198 5.41 -0.17 -6.08
N GLN A 199 5.20 1.09 -5.67
CA GLN A 199 6.29 1.96 -5.17
C GLN A 199 6.88 1.42 -3.87
N ALA A 200 6.06 0.81 -3.01
CA ALA A 200 6.50 0.23 -1.76
C ALA A 200 7.55 -0.88 -1.94
N MET A 201 7.59 -1.54 -3.10
CA MET A 201 8.62 -2.53 -3.43
C MET A 201 10.04 -1.93 -3.51
N ASP A 202 10.16 -0.61 -3.65
CA ASP A 202 11.43 0.12 -3.60
C ASP A 202 11.68 0.80 -2.24
N PHE A 203 10.83 0.53 -1.25
CA PHE A 203 10.94 1.07 0.10
C PHE A 203 11.08 2.61 0.12
N SER A 204 10.36 3.30 -0.77
CA SER A 204 10.29 4.76 -0.79
C SER A 204 8.85 5.22 -0.97
N THR A 205 8.09 5.18 0.13
CA THR A 205 6.66 5.49 0.16
C THR A 205 6.24 6.05 1.52
N TYR A 206 5.17 6.82 1.56
CA TYR A 206 4.59 7.29 2.83
C TYR A 206 3.60 6.28 3.47
N LEU A 207 3.35 5.11 2.83
CA LEU A 207 2.41 4.10 3.35
C LEU A 207 2.57 3.75 4.83
N PRO A 208 3.79 3.62 5.38
CA PRO A 208 3.96 3.29 6.80
C PRO A 208 3.30 4.27 7.76
N GLU A 209 3.14 5.54 7.36
CA GLU A 209 2.49 6.58 8.17
C GLU A 209 1.00 6.33 8.42
N TRP A 210 0.38 5.46 7.60
CA TRP A 210 -1.02 5.06 7.80
C TRP A 210 -1.21 4.01 8.88
N LEU A 211 -0.11 3.34 9.29
CA LEU A 211 -0.12 2.21 10.22
C LEU A 211 0.61 2.50 11.53
N ALA A 212 1.63 3.36 11.51
CA ALA A 212 2.53 3.58 12.62
C ALA A 212 2.96 5.05 12.71
N HIS A 213 3.35 5.48 13.90
CA HIS A 213 3.95 6.80 14.13
C HIS A 213 5.45 6.74 13.81
N VAL A 214 5.81 7.13 12.59
CA VAL A 214 7.15 6.97 12.01
C VAL A 214 7.80 8.31 11.59
N PRO A 215 8.00 9.26 12.52
CA PRO A 215 8.51 10.60 12.19
C PRO A 215 9.91 10.58 11.57
N GLU A 216 10.81 9.72 12.05
CA GLU A 216 12.17 9.59 11.48
C GLU A 216 12.11 9.12 10.02
N TRP A 217 11.22 8.16 9.71
CA TRP A 217 10.97 7.74 8.34
C TRP A 217 10.41 8.88 7.49
N ARG A 218 9.46 9.65 8.03
CA ARG A 218 8.87 10.79 7.33
C ARG A 218 9.90 11.84 6.94
N ASP A 219 10.76 12.23 7.88
CA ASP A 219 11.84 13.19 7.63
C ASP A 219 12.82 12.66 6.57
N TYR A 220 13.21 11.39 6.68
CA TYR A 220 14.06 10.75 5.70
C TYR A 220 13.42 10.73 4.31
N TYR A 221 12.16 10.27 4.19
CA TYR A 221 11.41 10.20 2.93
C TYR A 221 11.30 11.55 2.25
N LEU A 222 11.07 12.63 2.98
CA LEU A 222 10.98 13.98 2.43
C LEU A 222 12.34 14.60 2.07
N SER A 223 13.44 14.10 2.65
CA SER A 223 14.76 14.70 2.48
C SER A 223 15.51 14.28 1.24
N HIS A 224 15.09 13.22 0.54
CA HIS A 224 15.81 12.71 -0.63
C HIS A 224 15.01 12.79 -1.92
N ASP A 225 15.73 12.81 -3.07
CA ASP A 225 15.14 12.91 -4.39
C ASP A 225 14.35 11.64 -4.74
N GLN A 226 13.08 11.80 -5.05
CA GLN A 226 12.16 10.72 -5.38
C GLN A 226 12.19 10.31 -6.86
N VAL A 227 12.98 10.95 -7.71
CA VAL A 227 12.99 10.67 -9.16
C VAL A 227 13.33 9.22 -9.46
N ASN A 228 14.36 8.66 -8.82
CA ASN A 228 14.76 7.28 -9.05
C ASN A 228 13.69 6.27 -8.62
N HIS A 229 12.95 6.58 -7.54
CA HIS A 229 11.86 5.74 -7.04
C HIS A 229 10.63 5.78 -7.96
N TYR A 230 10.37 6.92 -8.60
CA TYR A 230 9.35 7.00 -9.66
C TYR A 230 9.80 6.32 -10.95
N GLN A 231 11.11 6.31 -11.28
CA GLN A 231 11.63 5.49 -12.38
C GLN A 231 11.47 3.99 -12.09
N TYR A 232 11.71 3.56 -10.84
CA TYR A 232 11.43 2.19 -10.42
C TYR A 232 9.95 1.82 -10.64
N LEU A 233 9.01 2.68 -10.20
CA LEU A 233 7.58 2.49 -10.47
C LEU A 233 7.31 2.35 -11.98
N LYS A 234 7.90 3.22 -12.81
CA LYS A 234 7.74 3.16 -14.26
C LYS A 234 8.25 1.84 -14.84
N ASP A 235 9.35 1.31 -14.32
CA ASP A 235 9.89 0.01 -14.72
C ASP A 235 8.95 -1.15 -14.32
N VAL A 236 8.37 -1.11 -13.13
CA VAL A 236 7.35 -2.08 -12.70
C VAL A 236 6.12 -2.03 -13.62
N LEU A 237 5.65 -0.83 -13.97
CA LEU A 237 4.53 -0.65 -14.91
C LEU A 237 4.85 -1.19 -16.32
N LYS A 238 6.10 -1.04 -16.81
CA LYS A 238 6.54 -1.64 -18.07
C LYS A 238 6.48 -3.17 -18.02
N ALA A 239 6.96 -3.78 -16.94
CA ALA A 239 6.88 -5.22 -16.77
C ALA A 239 5.44 -5.72 -16.71
N MET A 240 4.56 -5.03 -16.00
CA MET A 240 3.13 -5.34 -15.97
C MET A 240 2.47 -5.15 -17.35
N GLN A 241 2.88 -4.12 -18.11
CA GLN A 241 2.40 -3.90 -19.48
C GLN A 241 2.86 -5.02 -20.42
N PHE A 242 4.10 -5.45 -20.31
CA PHE A 242 4.64 -6.59 -21.07
C PHE A 242 3.81 -7.86 -20.84
N ILE A 243 3.42 -8.13 -19.60
CA ILE A 243 2.58 -9.28 -19.25
C ILE A 243 1.15 -9.14 -19.78
N ARG A 244 0.56 -7.94 -19.66
CA ARG A 244 -0.88 -7.71 -19.86
C ARG A 244 -1.22 -7.13 -21.26
N GLY A 245 -0.22 -6.82 -22.07
CA GLY A 245 -0.35 -6.10 -23.34
C GLY A 245 -0.50 -4.58 -23.16
N PRO A 246 -0.20 -3.80 -24.21
CA PRO A 246 -0.16 -2.35 -24.15
C PRO A 246 -1.57 -1.74 -24.09
N LYS A 247 -1.76 -0.80 -23.16
CA LYS A 247 -2.92 0.11 -23.10
C LYS A 247 -2.50 1.38 -22.36
N LYS A 248 -3.29 2.43 -22.46
CA LYS A 248 -3.08 3.66 -21.71
C LYS A 248 -3.39 3.46 -20.23
N TRP A 249 -2.43 3.76 -19.36
CA TRP A 249 -2.58 3.59 -17.92
C TRP A 249 -3.41 4.69 -17.27
N VAL A 250 -4.19 4.30 -16.27
CA VAL A 250 -4.83 5.21 -15.30
C VAL A 250 -4.26 4.87 -13.92
N LEU A 251 -3.62 5.85 -13.33
CA LEU A 251 -2.89 5.73 -12.06
C LEU A 251 -3.48 6.71 -11.04
N LYS A 252 -3.32 6.42 -9.76
CA LYS A 252 -3.75 7.32 -8.69
C LYS A 252 -3.03 6.99 -7.39
N SER A 253 -2.34 7.98 -6.83
CA SER A 253 -1.88 7.93 -5.44
C SER A 253 -1.93 9.31 -4.80
N PRO A 254 -2.41 9.43 -3.55
CA PRO A 254 -2.31 10.69 -2.81
C PRO A 254 -0.85 11.15 -2.58
N GLN A 255 0.09 10.20 -2.51
CA GLN A 255 1.53 10.46 -2.40
C GLN A 255 2.05 11.40 -3.50
N HIS A 256 1.45 11.38 -4.68
CA HIS A 256 1.87 12.21 -5.80
C HIS A 256 1.81 13.72 -5.50
N LEU A 257 0.92 14.17 -4.59
CA LEU A 257 0.87 15.59 -4.20
C LEU A 257 2.17 16.09 -3.56
N GLU A 258 2.90 15.21 -2.90
CA GLU A 258 4.17 15.54 -2.25
C GLU A 258 5.35 15.47 -3.22
N GLN A 259 5.17 14.80 -4.37
CA GLN A 259 6.25 14.43 -5.29
C GLN A 259 6.00 14.85 -6.74
N ILE A 260 5.26 15.95 -6.94
CA ILE A 260 4.91 16.46 -8.28
C ILE A 260 6.13 16.65 -9.20
N PRO A 261 7.27 17.20 -8.74
CA PRO A 261 8.45 17.35 -9.61
C PRO A 261 8.99 16.00 -10.12
N ALA A 262 9.09 15.00 -9.25
CA ALA A 262 9.55 13.66 -9.63
C ALA A 262 8.56 12.97 -10.59
N LEU A 263 7.27 13.13 -10.34
CA LEU A 263 6.19 12.59 -11.17
C LEU A 263 6.23 13.18 -12.59
N ILE A 264 6.33 14.51 -12.73
CA ILE A 264 6.41 15.18 -14.04
C ILE A 264 7.68 14.79 -14.80
N LYS A 265 8.81 14.68 -14.10
CA LYS A 265 10.08 14.27 -14.70
C LYS A 265 10.01 12.83 -15.24
N THR A 266 9.30 11.95 -14.55
CA THR A 266 9.16 10.53 -14.93
C THR A 266 8.12 10.31 -16.03
N PHE A 267 7.01 11.04 -15.98
CA PHE A 267 5.88 10.94 -16.92
C PHE A 267 5.57 12.30 -17.56
N PRO A 268 6.48 12.82 -18.42
CA PRO A 268 6.36 14.19 -18.97
C PRO A 268 5.19 14.37 -19.92
N ASP A 269 4.65 13.27 -20.46
CA ASP A 269 3.49 13.24 -21.37
C ASP A 269 2.18 12.87 -20.66
N ALA A 270 2.18 12.77 -19.33
CA ALA A 270 1.00 12.43 -18.54
C ALA A 270 -0.08 13.50 -18.60
N THR A 271 -1.33 13.05 -18.50
CA THR A 271 -2.47 13.94 -18.21
C THR A 271 -2.79 13.87 -16.72
N PHE A 272 -2.70 15.00 -16.03
CA PHE A 272 -3.00 15.08 -14.61
C PHE A 272 -4.46 15.48 -14.37
N ALA A 273 -5.19 14.65 -13.62
CA ALA A 273 -6.53 14.94 -13.13
C ALA A 273 -6.47 15.25 -11.63
N ILE A 274 -6.73 16.51 -11.27
CA ILE A 274 -6.61 16.97 -9.88
C ILE A 274 -8.00 17.02 -9.24
N THR A 275 -8.20 16.28 -8.14
CA THR A 275 -9.42 16.36 -7.36
C THR A 275 -9.30 17.41 -6.26
N TYR A 276 -10.38 18.17 -6.06
CA TYR A 276 -10.50 19.15 -4.98
C TYR A 276 -11.75 18.87 -4.17
N ARG A 277 -11.65 19.02 -2.87
CA ARG A 277 -12.77 18.95 -1.93
C ARG A 277 -12.53 19.93 -0.79
N ASP A 278 -13.60 20.43 -0.16
CA ASP A 278 -13.51 21.29 1.03
C ASP A 278 -12.54 20.70 2.07
N PRO A 279 -11.49 21.47 2.46
CA PRO A 279 -10.44 20.98 3.36
C PRO A 279 -10.97 20.47 4.71
N LEU A 280 -11.98 21.13 5.29
CA LEU A 280 -12.57 20.70 6.57
C LEU A 280 -13.18 19.31 6.44
N SER A 281 -13.92 19.07 5.35
CA SER A 281 -14.51 17.76 5.06
C SER A 281 -13.46 16.67 4.83
N VAL A 282 -12.33 17.02 4.20
CA VAL A 282 -11.19 16.11 3.99
C VAL A 282 -10.56 15.73 5.32
N VAL A 283 -10.21 16.72 6.15
CA VAL A 283 -9.55 16.49 7.44
C VAL A 283 -10.42 15.64 8.37
N LEU A 284 -11.71 15.98 8.52
CA LEU A 284 -12.63 15.21 9.35
C LEU A 284 -12.78 13.75 8.86
N SER A 285 -12.90 13.56 7.55
CA SER A 285 -13.04 12.22 6.97
C SER A 285 -11.75 11.39 7.12
N THR A 286 -10.59 12.03 6.99
CA THR A 286 -9.27 11.37 7.18
C THR A 286 -9.07 11.01 8.64
N ALA A 287 -9.33 11.93 9.56
CA ALA A 287 -9.23 11.70 10.99
C ALA A 287 -10.12 10.53 11.45
N THR A 288 -11.38 10.48 10.95
CA THR A 288 -12.29 9.38 11.25
C THR A 288 -11.74 8.03 10.77
N MET A 289 -11.23 7.98 9.55
CA MET A 289 -10.68 6.75 8.96
C MET A 289 -9.42 6.28 9.71
N LEU A 290 -8.50 7.19 10.02
CA LEU A 290 -7.30 6.88 10.78
C LEU A 290 -7.62 6.41 12.20
N SER A 291 -8.48 7.16 12.92
CA SER A 291 -8.89 6.77 14.27
C SER A 291 -9.53 5.38 14.28
N TYR A 292 -10.36 5.06 13.27
CA TYR A 292 -10.94 3.72 13.16
C TYR A 292 -9.86 2.66 12.88
N GLY A 293 -8.89 2.92 11.99
CA GLY A 293 -7.75 2.04 11.74
C GLY A 293 -6.91 1.80 12.99
N CYS A 294 -6.70 2.85 13.78
CA CYS A 294 -5.91 2.78 15.02
C CYS A 294 -6.55 1.91 16.14
N LEU A 295 -7.85 1.60 16.09
CA LEU A 295 -8.52 0.81 17.15
C LEU A 295 -7.82 -0.51 17.48
N LEU A 296 -7.26 -1.17 16.48
CA LEU A 296 -6.57 -2.45 16.64
C LEU A 296 -5.05 -2.31 16.64
N TYR A 297 -4.54 -1.38 15.86
CA TYR A 297 -3.09 -1.28 15.59
C TYR A 297 -2.34 -0.45 16.63
N THR A 298 -3.05 0.30 17.48
CA THR A 298 -2.40 1.07 18.55
C THR A 298 -2.84 0.60 19.93
N SER A 299 -1.91 0.65 20.89
CA SER A 299 -2.24 0.52 22.30
C SER A 299 -2.94 1.78 22.78
N PRO A 300 -3.95 1.70 23.70
CA PRO A 300 -4.50 2.89 24.30
C PRO A 300 -3.34 3.62 25.00
N SER A 301 -3.08 4.85 24.58
CA SER A 301 -2.03 5.66 25.18
C SER A 301 -2.32 5.84 26.66
N PRO A 302 -1.38 5.46 27.59
CA PRO A 302 -1.56 5.80 29.01
C PRO A 302 -1.45 7.31 29.27
N ARG A 303 -1.26 8.13 28.25
CA ARG A 303 -0.93 9.56 28.35
C ARG A 303 -2.06 10.52 28.01
N ASP A 304 -3.29 10.06 27.74
CA ASP A 304 -4.38 10.98 27.45
C ASP A 304 -5.57 10.90 28.41
N PRO A 305 -5.37 11.25 29.73
CA PRO A 305 -6.50 11.65 30.56
C PRO A 305 -6.93 13.10 30.31
N GLN A 306 -6.36 13.82 29.33
CA GLN A 306 -6.59 15.26 29.14
C GLN A 306 -7.40 15.66 27.89
N ILE A 307 -7.80 14.75 27.00
CA ILE A 307 -8.73 15.05 25.92
C ILE A 307 -10.21 14.95 26.35
N SER A 308 -10.48 14.63 27.60
CA SER A 308 -11.85 14.63 28.17
C SER A 308 -12.17 15.90 28.96
N ARG A 309 -11.81 17.09 28.44
CA ARG A 309 -12.35 18.37 28.96
C ARG A 309 -12.68 19.31 27.82
#